data_72ca99fe9611d160fffdf69f0f4fa37d
#
_entry.id   72ca99fe9611d160fffdf69f0f4fa37d
#
_cell.length_a   1.000
_cell.length_b   1.000
_cell.length_c   1.000
_cell.angle_alpha   90.00
_cell.angle_beta   90.00
_cell.angle_gamma   90.00
#
_symmetry.space_group_name_H-M   'P 1'
#
loop_
_entity.id
_entity.type
_entity.pdbx_description
1 polymer ?
#
loop_
_entity_poly.entity_id
_entity_poly.type
_entity_poly.pdbx_seq_one_letter_code
_entity_poly.pdbx_strand_id
1 'polypeptide(L)'
;MFDIPVLIVGGGPVGLSASILLSAHGIRSLLVERHPGTSIVPKARGINARTMELYRQHGIEAAVRAAGLPPEATGLIVWTESLAGREIERRVPGRASPRNQAMTSVQNCLCAQDDLEPVLRRFAEAQEPAALRFNTELISAAQDADGVDAVLLDRRTDTETRIRAQYVIAADGNQSRIRRMLGVKMVGVEKIYDSVNIVFNADLRPWTAHRPSALYFVEQPDLRGTFLTINAH
;
A
#
# COMPACT_ATOMS: atom_id res chain seq x y z
N MET A 1 1.05 -22.66 -25.53
CA MET A 1 2.00 -22.79 -24.38
C MET A 1 2.10 -21.43 -23.72
N PHE A 2 2.06 -21.34 -22.39
CA PHE A 2 2.19 -20.07 -21.65
C PHE A 2 3.65 -19.80 -21.32
N ASP A 3 4.08 -18.54 -21.45
CA ASP A 3 5.41 -18.10 -21.02
C ASP A 3 5.48 -18.04 -19.50
N ILE A 4 4.36 -17.63 -18.86
CA ILE A 4 4.23 -17.49 -17.42
C ILE A 4 2.83 -17.89 -16.96
N PRO A 5 2.67 -18.60 -15.82
CA PRO A 5 1.36 -18.88 -15.25
C PRO A 5 0.62 -17.60 -14.84
N VAL A 6 1.28 -16.69 -14.11
CA VAL A 6 0.64 -15.48 -13.60
C VAL A 6 1.48 -14.24 -13.89
N LEU A 7 0.88 -13.26 -14.57
CA LEU A 7 1.40 -11.91 -14.70
C LEU A 7 0.74 -11.01 -13.64
N ILE A 8 1.54 -10.33 -12.83
CA ILE A 8 1.07 -9.34 -11.85
C ILE A 8 1.43 -7.95 -12.38
N VAL A 9 0.44 -7.08 -12.54
CA VAL A 9 0.65 -5.73 -13.04
C VAL A 9 0.48 -4.72 -11.91
N GLY A 10 1.58 -4.10 -11.52
CA GLY A 10 1.69 -3.12 -10.43
C GLY A 10 2.54 -3.62 -9.27
N GLY A 11 3.57 -2.85 -8.92
CA GLY A 11 4.54 -3.13 -7.84
C GLY A 11 4.21 -2.47 -6.50
N GLY A 12 2.95 -2.10 -6.29
CA GLY A 12 2.46 -1.60 -5.01
C GLY A 12 2.22 -2.72 -3.97
N PRO A 13 1.68 -2.38 -2.78
CA PRO A 13 1.51 -3.36 -1.70
C PRO A 13 0.69 -4.59 -2.09
N VAL A 14 -0.31 -4.42 -2.96
CA VAL A 14 -1.17 -5.51 -3.44
C VAL A 14 -0.41 -6.47 -4.35
N GLY A 15 0.31 -5.93 -5.34
CA GLY A 15 1.06 -6.76 -6.29
C GLY A 15 2.24 -7.48 -5.64
N LEU A 16 2.99 -6.78 -4.77
CA LEU A 16 4.10 -7.38 -4.01
C LEU A 16 3.59 -8.50 -3.09
N SER A 17 2.48 -8.26 -2.37
CA SER A 17 1.86 -9.31 -1.54
C SER A 17 1.38 -10.49 -2.38
N ALA A 18 0.76 -10.24 -3.54
CA ALA A 18 0.32 -11.31 -4.45
C ALA A 18 1.52 -12.15 -4.93
N SER A 19 2.63 -11.51 -5.29
CA SER A 19 3.87 -12.20 -5.69
C SER A 19 4.39 -13.12 -4.59
N ILE A 20 4.45 -12.63 -3.34
CA ILE A 20 4.89 -13.42 -2.18
C ILE A 20 3.95 -14.62 -1.94
N LEU A 21 2.64 -14.39 -1.96
CA LEU A 21 1.64 -15.45 -1.71
C LEU A 21 1.67 -16.51 -2.80
N LEU A 22 1.78 -16.14 -4.07
CA LEU A 22 1.90 -17.10 -5.17
C LEU A 22 3.19 -17.95 -5.03
N SER A 23 4.31 -17.32 -4.70
CA SER A 23 5.57 -18.04 -4.46
C SER A 23 5.47 -19.02 -3.30
N ALA A 24 4.79 -18.65 -2.22
CA ALA A 24 4.56 -19.56 -1.09
C ALA A 24 3.73 -20.80 -1.47
N HIS A 25 2.98 -20.73 -2.57
CA HIS A 25 2.27 -21.88 -3.16
C HIS A 25 3.02 -22.52 -4.34
N GLY A 26 4.28 -22.17 -4.57
CA GLY A 26 5.08 -22.70 -5.68
C GLY A 26 4.62 -22.24 -7.07
N ILE A 27 3.79 -21.21 -7.15
CA ILE A 27 3.26 -20.68 -8.41
C ILE A 27 4.21 -19.63 -8.96
N ARG A 28 4.78 -19.91 -10.15
CA ARG A 28 5.64 -18.96 -10.86
C ARG A 28 4.86 -17.75 -11.30
N SER A 29 5.36 -16.55 -10.97
CA SER A 29 4.76 -15.29 -11.37
C SER A 29 5.80 -14.29 -11.88
N LEU A 30 5.37 -13.38 -12.75
CA LEU A 30 6.12 -12.20 -13.16
C LEU A 30 5.37 -10.96 -12.70
N LEU A 31 5.97 -10.18 -11.80
CA LEU A 31 5.47 -8.86 -11.44
C LEU A 31 6.14 -7.80 -12.31
N VAL A 32 5.33 -6.92 -12.90
CA VAL A 32 5.81 -5.76 -13.67
C VAL A 32 5.35 -4.46 -13.01
N GLU A 33 6.26 -3.50 -12.89
CA GLU A 33 6.01 -2.16 -12.36
C GLU A 33 6.62 -1.11 -13.28
N ARG A 34 5.81 -0.13 -13.69
CA ARG A 34 6.22 0.92 -14.62
C ARG A 34 7.23 1.92 -14.05
N HIS A 35 7.26 2.10 -12.73
CA HIS A 35 8.21 2.98 -12.06
C HIS A 35 9.54 2.26 -11.80
N PRO A 36 10.64 3.02 -11.58
CA PRO A 36 11.97 2.43 -11.35
C PRO A 36 12.10 1.77 -9.97
N GLY A 37 11.18 2.04 -9.05
CA GLY A 37 11.22 1.54 -7.68
C GLY A 37 9.87 1.60 -7.01
N THR A 38 9.89 1.37 -5.71
CA THR A 38 8.74 1.47 -4.82
C THR A 38 8.30 2.91 -4.60
N SER A 39 7.14 3.14 -3.97
CA SER A 39 6.64 4.48 -3.68
C SER A 39 7.67 5.29 -2.87
N ILE A 40 7.84 6.54 -3.26
CA ILE A 40 8.71 7.51 -2.57
C ILE A 40 7.90 8.51 -1.72
N VAL A 41 6.59 8.32 -1.64
CA VAL A 41 5.69 9.17 -0.86
C VAL A 41 4.72 8.31 -0.04
N PRO A 42 4.41 8.72 1.19
CA PRO A 42 3.47 8.03 2.06
C PRO A 42 2.03 8.23 1.54
N LYS A 43 1.47 7.21 0.89
CA LYS A 43 0.07 7.23 0.43
C LYS A 43 -0.85 6.61 1.48
N ALA A 44 -0.89 5.27 1.52
CA ALA A 44 -1.57 4.52 2.56
C ALA A 44 -0.62 4.23 3.73
N ARG A 45 -1.16 4.01 4.94
CA ARG A 45 -0.33 3.64 6.10
C ARG A 45 -1.00 2.64 7.05
N GLY A 46 -2.29 2.45 6.92
CA GLY A 46 -3.02 1.54 7.79
C GLY A 46 -3.04 0.12 7.27
N ILE A 47 -2.38 -0.80 7.94
CA ILE A 47 -2.40 -2.23 7.63
C ILE A 47 -3.34 -2.90 8.63
N ASN A 48 -4.41 -3.50 8.15
CA ASN A 48 -5.40 -4.14 9.00
C ASN A 48 -4.90 -5.48 9.55
N ALA A 49 -5.59 -6.00 10.59
CA ALA A 49 -5.21 -7.23 11.25
C ALA A 49 -5.16 -8.43 10.30
N ARG A 50 -6.10 -8.55 9.35
CA ARG A 50 -6.11 -9.66 8.39
C ARG A 50 -4.85 -9.67 7.51
N THR A 51 -4.43 -8.52 7.01
CA THR A 51 -3.17 -8.42 6.26
C THR A 51 -1.97 -8.76 7.14
N MET A 52 -1.97 -8.30 8.39
CA MET A 52 -0.89 -8.63 9.34
C MET A 52 -0.87 -10.14 9.71
N GLU A 53 -2.02 -10.83 9.74
CA GLU A 53 -2.08 -12.30 9.89
C GLU A 53 -1.38 -13.00 8.72
N LEU A 54 -1.66 -12.57 7.49
CA LEU A 54 -0.97 -13.10 6.31
C LEU A 54 0.54 -12.81 6.38
N TYR A 55 0.92 -11.61 6.77
CA TYR A 55 2.34 -11.26 6.93
C TYR A 55 3.02 -12.08 8.03
N ARG A 56 2.32 -12.39 9.13
CA ARG A 56 2.80 -13.31 10.17
C ARG A 56 3.03 -14.71 9.62
N GLN A 57 2.05 -15.25 8.89
CA GLN A 57 2.13 -16.58 8.30
C GLN A 57 3.34 -16.74 7.36
N HIS A 58 3.74 -15.65 6.68
CA HIS A 58 4.86 -15.65 5.74
C HIS A 58 6.15 -15.02 6.30
N GLY A 59 6.23 -14.80 7.63
CA GLY A 59 7.44 -14.31 8.30
C GLY A 59 7.77 -12.82 8.06
N ILE A 60 6.81 -12.04 7.54
CA ILE A 60 7.00 -10.62 7.16
C ILE A 60 6.65 -9.68 8.31
N GLU A 61 5.78 -10.11 9.25
CA GLU A 61 5.20 -9.26 10.30
C GLU A 61 6.24 -8.44 11.07
N ALA A 62 7.31 -9.09 11.53
CA ALA A 62 8.34 -8.43 12.34
C ALA A 62 9.02 -7.28 11.56
N ALA A 63 9.33 -7.49 10.28
CA ALA A 63 9.96 -6.48 9.44
C ALA A 63 9.02 -5.29 9.16
N VAL A 64 7.72 -5.56 8.94
CA VAL A 64 6.71 -4.52 8.74
C VAL A 64 6.51 -3.70 10.01
N ARG A 65 6.47 -4.34 11.19
CA ARG A 65 6.35 -3.62 12.47
C ARG A 65 7.59 -2.77 12.77
N ALA A 66 8.77 -3.26 12.43
CA ALA A 66 10.00 -2.50 12.60
C ALA A 66 10.09 -1.26 11.68
N ALA A 67 9.47 -1.33 10.50
CA ALA A 67 9.38 -0.19 9.58
C ALA A 67 8.21 0.75 9.91
N GLY A 68 7.27 0.32 10.73
CA GLY A 68 6.07 1.09 11.07
C GLY A 68 6.22 1.97 12.30
N LEU A 69 5.17 2.72 12.60
CA LEU A 69 5.09 3.50 13.82
C LEU A 69 5.02 2.60 15.05
N PRO A 70 5.72 2.96 16.14
CA PRO A 70 5.63 2.24 17.39
C PRO A 70 4.22 2.33 18.00
N PRO A 71 3.76 1.31 18.74
CA PRO A 71 2.40 1.23 19.26
C PRO A 71 1.96 2.47 20.07
N GLU A 72 2.86 3.06 20.83
CA GLU A 72 2.61 4.27 21.64
C GLU A 72 2.30 5.51 20.81
N ALA A 73 2.78 5.58 19.58
CA ALA A 73 2.48 6.67 18.64
C ALA A 73 1.19 6.44 17.85
N THR A 74 0.53 5.28 18.01
CA THR A 74 -0.59 4.87 17.14
C THR A 74 -1.95 4.87 17.83
N GLY A 75 -1.97 5.06 19.15
CA GLY A 75 -3.12 4.77 20.01
C GLY A 75 -4.22 5.83 20.06
N LEU A 76 -4.03 7.01 19.47
CA LEU A 76 -4.98 8.12 19.60
C LEU A 76 -5.32 8.76 18.26
N ILE A 77 -6.52 9.33 18.21
CA ILE A 77 -6.95 10.35 17.24
C ILE A 77 -7.28 11.59 18.07
N VAL A 78 -6.73 12.72 17.70
CA VAL A 78 -6.87 13.98 18.43
C VAL A 78 -7.51 15.03 17.53
N TRP A 79 -8.54 15.71 18.05
CA TRP A 79 -9.10 16.93 17.47
C TRP A 79 -8.57 18.12 18.25
N THR A 80 -8.10 19.14 17.56
CA THR A 80 -7.42 20.28 18.17
C THR A 80 -7.60 21.55 17.33
N GLU A 81 -7.54 22.72 17.95
CA GLU A 81 -7.56 24.00 17.23
C GLU A 81 -6.28 24.20 16.39
N SER A 82 -5.15 23.74 16.89
CA SER A 82 -3.87 23.64 16.17
C SER A 82 -2.97 22.64 16.89
N LEU A 83 -1.82 22.27 16.32
CA LEU A 83 -0.87 21.41 17.04
C LEU A 83 -0.37 22.03 18.35
N ALA A 84 -0.28 23.36 18.42
CA ALA A 84 0.08 24.10 19.63
C ALA A 84 -1.14 24.56 20.45
N GLY A 85 -2.35 24.39 19.92
CA GLY A 85 -3.57 24.90 20.49
C GLY A 85 -4.27 23.94 21.43
N ARG A 86 -5.46 24.37 21.88
CA ARG A 86 -6.32 23.63 22.78
C ARG A 86 -6.80 22.34 22.12
N GLU A 87 -6.77 21.24 22.87
CA GLU A 87 -7.40 19.99 22.50
C GLU A 87 -8.92 20.11 22.62
N ILE A 88 -9.63 19.72 21.58
CA ILE A 88 -11.09 19.70 21.51
C ILE A 88 -11.60 18.35 21.99
N GLU A 89 -11.04 17.27 21.44
CA GLU A 89 -11.43 15.89 21.74
C GLU A 89 -10.28 14.93 21.48
N ARG A 90 -10.26 13.81 22.18
CA ARG A 90 -9.42 12.66 21.83
C ARG A 90 -10.22 11.37 21.86
N ARG A 91 -9.90 10.47 20.95
CA ARG A 91 -10.53 9.14 20.88
C ARG A 91 -9.47 8.06 20.72
N VAL A 92 -9.72 6.94 21.41
CA VAL A 92 -9.03 5.68 21.10
C VAL A 92 -9.75 5.08 19.90
N PRO A 93 -9.06 4.80 18.78
CA PRO A 93 -9.69 4.16 17.64
C PRO A 93 -10.34 2.85 18.03
N GLY A 94 -11.54 2.57 17.50
CA GLY A 94 -12.28 1.33 17.77
C GLY A 94 -11.56 0.03 17.34
N ARG A 95 -10.41 0.16 16.70
CA ARG A 95 -9.49 -0.95 16.36
C ARG A 95 -8.88 -1.61 17.61
N ALA A 96 -8.81 -0.91 18.73
CA ALA A 96 -8.41 -1.42 20.04
C ALA A 96 -9.59 -1.97 20.85
N SER A 97 -10.78 -2.09 20.27
CA SER A 97 -11.94 -2.59 20.99
C SER A 97 -11.73 -4.04 21.45
N PRO A 98 -12.22 -4.41 22.66
CA PRO A 98 -12.12 -5.80 23.14
C PRO A 98 -12.71 -6.83 22.16
N ARG A 99 -13.76 -6.44 21.43
CA ARG A 99 -14.36 -7.30 20.40
C ARG A 99 -13.37 -7.62 19.27
N ASN A 100 -12.63 -6.63 18.78
CA ASN A 100 -11.65 -6.85 17.70
C ASN A 100 -10.46 -7.67 18.21
N GLN A 101 -10.03 -7.46 19.46
CA GLN A 101 -8.98 -8.24 20.09
C GLN A 101 -9.37 -9.71 20.29
N ALA A 102 -10.64 -9.99 20.51
CA ALA A 102 -11.15 -11.38 20.64
C ALA A 102 -11.22 -12.13 19.29
N MET A 103 -11.22 -11.41 18.16
CA MET A 103 -11.35 -12.01 16.82
C MET A 103 -10.02 -12.40 16.17
N THR A 104 -8.91 -11.86 16.66
CA THR A 104 -7.58 -12.09 16.08
C THR A 104 -6.49 -11.93 17.13
N SER A 105 -5.44 -12.75 17.02
CA SER A 105 -4.24 -12.64 17.83
C SER A 105 -3.24 -11.59 17.28
N VAL A 106 -3.57 -10.96 16.17
CA VAL A 106 -2.69 -10.02 15.47
C VAL A 106 -3.28 -8.61 15.51
N GLN A 107 -2.49 -7.64 15.90
CA GLN A 107 -2.89 -6.24 15.88
C GLN A 107 -2.60 -5.59 14.52
N ASN A 108 -3.38 -4.56 14.18
CA ASN A 108 -3.09 -3.67 13.07
C ASN A 108 -1.67 -3.07 13.19
N CYS A 109 -1.15 -2.60 12.08
CA CYS A 109 0.11 -1.86 12.03
C CYS A 109 -0.12 -0.54 11.28
N LEU A 110 0.54 0.52 11.72
CA LEU A 110 0.68 1.75 10.94
C LEU A 110 2.10 1.77 10.39
N CYS A 111 2.21 1.51 9.09
CA CYS A 111 3.46 1.57 8.34
C CYS A 111 3.16 2.31 7.04
N ALA A 112 3.84 3.41 6.80
CA ALA A 112 3.64 4.21 5.61
C ALA A 112 4.00 3.40 4.36
N GLN A 113 3.34 3.69 3.25
CA GLN A 113 3.48 2.88 2.03
C GLN A 113 4.92 2.88 1.49
N ASP A 114 5.60 4.02 1.59
CA ASP A 114 7.01 4.20 1.21
C ASP A 114 7.99 3.43 2.12
N ASP A 115 7.61 3.13 3.36
CA ASP A 115 8.35 2.25 4.27
C ASP A 115 7.95 0.77 4.09
N LEU A 116 6.68 0.49 3.82
CA LEU A 116 6.15 -0.85 3.65
C LEU A 116 6.62 -1.52 2.35
N GLU A 117 6.54 -0.80 1.23
CA GLU A 117 6.84 -1.39 -0.09
C GLU A 117 8.30 -1.90 -0.20
N PRO A 118 9.33 -1.19 0.30
CA PRO A 118 10.69 -1.74 0.32
C PRO A 118 10.83 -3.02 1.13
N VAL A 119 10.06 -3.17 2.23
CA VAL A 119 10.03 -4.41 3.01
C VAL A 119 9.44 -5.53 2.15
N LEU A 120 8.24 -5.33 1.59
CA LEU A 120 7.58 -6.33 0.76
C LEU A 120 8.39 -6.69 -0.48
N ARG A 121 9.02 -5.71 -1.11
CA ARG A 121 9.90 -5.93 -2.26
C ARG A 121 11.05 -6.88 -1.91
N ARG A 122 11.77 -6.64 -0.81
CA ARG A 122 12.86 -7.54 -0.37
C ARG A 122 12.37 -8.97 -0.15
N PHE A 123 11.19 -9.13 0.45
CA PHE A 123 10.61 -10.46 0.64
C PHE A 123 10.20 -11.11 -0.68
N ALA A 124 9.61 -10.35 -1.61
CA ALA A 124 9.24 -10.85 -2.92
C ALA A 124 10.46 -11.23 -3.78
N GLU A 125 11.52 -10.41 -3.75
CA GLU A 125 12.78 -10.68 -4.48
C GLU A 125 13.54 -11.91 -3.92
N ALA A 126 13.35 -12.23 -2.63
CA ALA A 126 13.95 -13.40 -1.99
C ALA A 126 13.19 -14.71 -2.23
N GLN A 127 12.01 -14.67 -2.87
CA GLN A 127 11.17 -15.85 -3.09
C GLN A 127 11.34 -16.42 -4.51
N GLU A 128 11.70 -17.68 -4.57
CA GLU A 128 11.59 -18.48 -5.78
C GLU A 128 10.17 -19.12 -5.85
N PRO A 129 9.50 -19.21 -6.99
CA PRO A 129 9.95 -18.86 -8.35
C PRO A 129 9.37 -17.53 -8.87
N ALA A 130 9.33 -16.47 -8.08
CA ALA A 130 8.87 -15.15 -8.51
C ALA A 130 9.94 -14.38 -9.28
N ALA A 131 9.50 -13.52 -10.20
CA ALA A 131 10.35 -12.54 -10.86
C ALA A 131 9.70 -11.16 -10.81
N LEU A 132 10.50 -10.12 -10.52
CA LEU A 132 10.07 -8.74 -10.47
C LEU A 132 10.82 -7.92 -11.53
N ARG A 133 10.07 -7.13 -12.32
CA ARG A 133 10.62 -6.22 -13.31
C ARG A 133 10.08 -4.81 -13.11
N PHE A 134 10.90 -3.95 -12.55
CA PHE A 134 10.65 -2.52 -12.49
C PHE A 134 11.00 -1.85 -13.83
N ASN A 135 10.58 -0.60 -14.04
CA ASN A 135 10.63 0.09 -15.33
C ASN A 135 9.92 -0.67 -16.48
N THR A 136 8.97 -1.53 -16.14
CA THR A 136 8.27 -2.37 -17.13
C THR A 136 6.77 -2.09 -17.04
N GLU A 137 6.21 -1.60 -18.13
CA GLU A 137 4.81 -1.19 -18.21
C GLU A 137 4.00 -2.16 -19.08
N LEU A 138 2.84 -2.59 -18.61
CA LEU A 138 1.85 -3.24 -19.46
C LEU A 138 1.20 -2.19 -20.37
N ILE A 139 1.41 -2.25 -21.67
CA ILE A 139 0.86 -1.31 -22.64
C ILE A 139 -0.40 -1.81 -23.33
N SER A 140 -0.53 -3.12 -23.51
CA SER A 140 -1.76 -3.74 -24.02
C SER A 140 -1.95 -5.14 -23.47
N ALA A 141 -3.21 -5.58 -23.39
CA ALA A 141 -3.58 -6.96 -23.05
C ALA A 141 -4.82 -7.36 -23.85
N ALA A 142 -4.81 -8.58 -24.35
CA ALA A 142 -5.95 -9.19 -25.04
C ALA A 142 -6.20 -10.58 -24.45
N GLN A 143 -7.43 -10.80 -23.98
CA GLN A 143 -7.84 -12.05 -23.34
C GLN A 143 -8.62 -12.91 -24.34
N ASP A 144 -8.35 -14.21 -24.33
CA ASP A 144 -9.19 -15.24 -24.98
C ASP A 144 -9.61 -16.31 -23.96
N ALA A 145 -10.14 -17.44 -24.45
CA ALA A 145 -10.61 -18.54 -23.58
C ALA A 145 -9.48 -19.22 -22.80
N ASP A 146 -8.26 -19.17 -23.30
CA ASP A 146 -7.12 -19.93 -22.76
C ASP A 146 -6.17 -19.05 -21.92
N GLY A 147 -6.18 -17.71 -22.09
CA GLY A 147 -5.27 -16.86 -21.35
C GLY A 147 -5.23 -15.41 -21.86
N VAL A 148 -4.12 -14.72 -21.61
CA VAL A 148 -3.93 -13.31 -21.92
C VAL A 148 -2.63 -13.07 -22.67
N ASP A 149 -2.71 -12.50 -23.86
CA ASP A 149 -1.58 -11.95 -24.58
C ASP A 149 -1.30 -10.54 -24.07
N ALA A 150 -0.10 -10.31 -23.56
CA ALA A 150 0.31 -9.05 -22.97
C ALA A 150 1.53 -8.48 -23.71
N VAL A 151 1.52 -7.17 -23.94
CA VAL A 151 2.69 -6.43 -24.44
C VAL A 151 3.25 -5.58 -23.29
N LEU A 152 4.50 -5.84 -22.98
CA LEU A 152 5.28 -5.16 -21.95
C LEU A 152 6.29 -4.22 -22.60
N LEU A 153 6.39 -3.00 -22.11
CA LEU A 153 7.37 -2.01 -22.51
C LEU A 153 8.44 -1.84 -21.42
N ASP A 154 9.70 -2.12 -21.75
CA ASP A 154 10.83 -1.67 -20.91
C ASP A 154 11.01 -0.15 -21.11
N ARG A 155 10.73 0.64 -20.09
CA ARG A 155 10.75 2.11 -20.14
C ARG A 155 12.16 2.71 -20.14
N ARG A 156 13.21 1.91 -19.95
CA ARG A 156 14.60 2.37 -20.02
C ARG A 156 15.14 2.24 -21.45
N THR A 157 14.73 1.19 -22.17
CA THR A 157 15.24 0.86 -23.50
C THR A 157 14.24 1.11 -24.60
N ASP A 158 12.98 1.44 -24.25
CA ASP A 158 11.85 1.59 -25.17
C ASP A 158 11.58 0.32 -26.00
N THR A 159 11.85 -0.85 -25.39
CA THR A 159 11.74 -2.14 -26.07
C THR A 159 10.47 -2.84 -25.65
N GLU A 160 9.67 -3.27 -26.63
CA GLU A 160 8.47 -4.07 -26.40
C GLU A 160 8.79 -5.56 -26.36
N THR A 161 8.15 -6.27 -25.45
CA THR A 161 8.20 -7.73 -25.35
C THR A 161 6.77 -8.26 -25.27
N ARG A 162 6.45 -9.28 -26.08
CA ARG A 162 5.17 -9.98 -26.00
C ARG A 162 5.33 -11.21 -25.13
N ILE A 163 4.35 -11.45 -24.25
CA ILE A 163 4.28 -12.63 -23.40
C ILE A 163 2.86 -13.18 -23.38
N ARG A 164 2.74 -14.48 -23.16
CA ARG A 164 1.47 -15.18 -22.95
C ARG A 164 1.37 -15.60 -21.50
N ALA A 165 0.40 -15.05 -20.77
CA ALA A 165 0.09 -15.43 -19.38
C ALA A 165 -1.19 -16.25 -19.32
N GLN A 166 -1.26 -17.23 -18.40
CA GLN A 166 -2.50 -17.93 -18.14
C GLN A 166 -3.50 -17.03 -17.39
N TYR A 167 -3.00 -16.27 -16.39
CA TYR A 167 -3.78 -15.32 -15.60
C TYR A 167 -3.06 -13.99 -15.50
N VAL A 168 -3.84 -12.90 -15.35
CA VAL A 168 -3.34 -11.57 -15.06
C VAL A 168 -3.98 -11.07 -13.77
N ILE A 169 -3.15 -10.64 -12.81
CA ILE A 169 -3.59 -9.92 -11.60
C ILE A 169 -3.39 -8.44 -11.84
N ALA A 170 -4.51 -7.70 -11.97
CA ALA A 170 -4.51 -6.27 -12.10
C ALA A 170 -4.36 -5.61 -10.72
N ALA A 171 -3.13 -5.27 -10.34
CA ALA A 171 -2.76 -4.58 -9.11
C ALA A 171 -2.28 -3.13 -9.37
N ASP A 172 -2.70 -2.54 -10.49
CA ASP A 172 -2.25 -1.25 -11.02
C ASP A 172 -2.98 -0.02 -10.41
N GLY A 173 -3.65 -0.22 -9.28
CA GLY A 173 -4.15 0.82 -8.39
C GLY A 173 -5.47 1.47 -8.83
N ASN A 174 -5.80 2.59 -8.16
CA ASN A 174 -7.10 3.27 -8.34
C ASN A 174 -7.29 3.85 -9.75
N GLN A 175 -6.21 4.24 -10.42
CA GLN A 175 -6.22 4.72 -11.80
C GLN A 175 -5.95 3.61 -12.82
N SER A 176 -6.31 2.38 -12.49
CA SER A 176 -6.04 1.17 -13.26
C SER A 176 -6.30 1.34 -14.76
N ARG A 177 -5.26 1.08 -15.56
CA ARG A 177 -5.36 1.01 -17.03
C ARG A 177 -6.07 -0.26 -17.45
N ILE A 178 -5.82 -1.37 -16.77
CA ILE A 178 -6.46 -2.66 -17.07
C ILE A 178 -7.97 -2.55 -16.89
N ARG A 179 -8.44 -1.92 -15.79
CA ARG A 179 -9.87 -1.67 -15.60
C ARG A 179 -10.48 -0.92 -16.79
N ARG A 180 -9.77 0.12 -17.30
CA ARG A 180 -10.23 0.90 -18.48
C ARG A 180 -10.20 0.08 -19.76
N MET A 181 -9.15 -0.73 -19.98
CA MET A 181 -9.05 -1.65 -21.13
C MET A 181 -10.22 -2.64 -21.17
N LEU A 182 -10.66 -3.11 -20.00
CA LEU A 182 -11.80 -4.02 -19.84
C LEU A 182 -13.17 -3.30 -19.90
N GLY A 183 -13.19 -1.98 -20.07
CA GLY A 183 -14.44 -1.20 -20.09
C GLY A 183 -15.18 -1.14 -18.75
N VAL A 184 -14.54 -1.55 -17.64
CA VAL A 184 -15.14 -1.55 -16.30
C VAL A 184 -15.18 -0.12 -15.76
N LYS A 185 -16.38 0.38 -15.52
CA LYS A 185 -16.63 1.74 -15.02
C LYS A 185 -16.60 1.75 -13.49
N MET A 186 -16.17 2.89 -12.93
CA MET A 186 -16.41 3.20 -11.52
C MET A 186 -17.87 3.60 -11.33
N VAL A 187 -18.47 3.16 -10.23
CA VAL A 187 -19.83 3.51 -9.84
C VAL A 187 -19.78 4.31 -8.55
N GLY A 188 -20.47 5.43 -8.48
CA GLY A 188 -20.54 6.30 -7.32
C GLY A 188 -20.32 7.77 -7.66
N VAL A 189 -20.06 8.57 -6.63
CA VAL A 189 -19.76 10.01 -6.80
C VAL A 189 -18.35 10.15 -7.37
N GLU A 190 -18.22 10.80 -8.51
CA GLU A 190 -16.92 10.91 -9.21
C GLU A 190 -15.91 11.76 -8.43
N LYS A 191 -16.37 12.80 -7.74
CA LYS A 191 -15.55 13.72 -6.99
C LYS A 191 -16.27 14.15 -5.70
N ILE A 192 -15.66 13.89 -4.55
CA ILE A 192 -16.21 14.29 -3.26
C ILE A 192 -15.64 15.65 -2.85
N TYR A 193 -14.30 15.81 -2.92
CA TYR A 193 -13.60 17.07 -2.63
C TYR A 193 -12.21 17.06 -3.26
N ASP A 194 -11.59 18.24 -3.34
CA ASP A 194 -10.17 18.41 -3.61
C ASP A 194 -9.38 18.46 -2.31
N SER A 195 -8.22 17.84 -2.28
CA SER A 195 -7.28 17.93 -1.17
C SER A 195 -5.88 18.21 -1.65
N VAL A 196 -5.13 18.96 -0.85
CA VAL A 196 -3.69 19.16 -1.03
C VAL A 196 -2.97 18.38 0.05
N ASN A 197 -2.08 17.47 -0.35
CA ASN A 197 -1.24 16.73 0.57
C ASN A 197 0.18 17.31 0.53
N ILE A 198 0.69 17.71 1.69
CA ILE A 198 2.03 18.26 1.85
C ILE A 198 2.81 17.29 2.73
N VAL A 199 3.91 16.75 2.19
CA VAL A 199 4.87 15.96 2.95
C VAL A 199 6.04 16.87 3.34
N PHE A 200 6.35 16.90 4.62
CA PHE A 200 7.44 17.71 5.15
C PHE A 200 8.12 17.00 6.32
N ASN A 201 9.33 17.40 6.64
CA ASN A 201 10.07 16.91 7.79
C ASN A 201 10.26 18.06 8.78
N ALA A 202 9.79 17.88 10.01
CA ALA A 202 9.92 18.83 11.10
C ALA A 202 9.84 18.15 12.45
N ASP A 203 10.56 18.67 13.46
CA ASP A 203 10.38 18.23 14.83
C ASP A 203 9.13 18.90 15.44
N LEU A 204 8.05 18.15 15.51
CA LEU A 204 6.78 18.57 16.08
C LEU A 204 6.60 18.17 17.56
N ARG A 205 7.58 17.47 18.16
CA ARG A 205 7.52 17.01 19.56
C ARG A 205 7.21 18.11 20.58
N PRO A 206 7.69 19.36 20.44
CA PRO A 206 7.31 20.43 21.36
C PRO A 206 5.80 20.63 21.51
N TRP A 207 5.01 20.28 20.48
CA TRP A 207 3.56 20.45 20.48
C TRP A 207 2.79 19.13 20.56
N THR A 208 3.43 18.00 20.35
CA THR A 208 2.75 16.68 20.24
C THR A 208 3.16 15.68 21.32
N ALA A 209 4.31 15.86 22.00
CA ALA A 209 4.85 14.87 22.94
C ALA A 209 3.91 14.59 24.13
N HIS A 210 3.10 15.57 24.56
CA HIS A 210 2.13 15.41 25.66
C HIS A 210 0.83 14.72 25.23
N ARG A 211 0.63 14.52 23.91
CA ARG A 211 -0.54 13.87 23.31
C ARG A 211 -0.15 13.14 22.02
N PRO A 212 0.77 12.16 22.08
CA PRO A 212 1.25 11.47 20.91
C PRO A 212 0.09 10.80 20.18
N SER A 213 -0.04 11.05 18.89
CA SER A 213 -1.14 10.55 18.08
C SER A 213 -0.68 10.28 16.63
N ALA A 214 -1.31 9.30 16.04
CA ALA A 214 -1.12 9.04 14.62
C ALA A 214 -1.87 10.04 13.72
N LEU A 215 -2.89 10.72 14.26
CA LEU A 215 -3.80 11.54 13.47
C LEU A 215 -4.29 12.73 14.32
N TYR A 216 -4.00 13.94 13.85
CA TYR A 216 -4.52 15.19 14.44
C TYR A 216 -5.44 15.85 13.42
N PHE A 217 -6.71 16.02 13.79
CA PHE A 217 -7.65 16.88 13.07
C PHE A 217 -7.55 18.29 13.62
N VAL A 218 -7.19 19.24 12.76
CA VAL A 218 -7.20 20.66 13.09
C VAL A 218 -8.51 21.25 12.65
N GLU A 219 -9.23 21.85 13.59
CA GLU A 219 -10.52 22.47 13.36
C GLU A 219 -10.49 23.92 13.84
N GLN A 220 -10.51 24.85 12.88
CA GLN A 220 -10.69 26.27 13.06
C GLN A 220 -11.84 26.75 12.17
N PRO A 221 -12.47 27.91 12.46
CA PRO A 221 -13.55 28.43 11.65
C PRO A 221 -13.22 28.49 10.15
N ASP A 222 -12.02 28.94 9.82
CA ASP A 222 -11.60 29.19 8.44
C ASP A 222 -10.55 28.20 7.92
N LEU A 223 -10.11 27.24 8.74
CA LEU A 223 -9.08 26.27 8.37
C LEU A 223 -9.41 24.89 8.91
N ARG A 224 -9.50 23.93 8.00
CA ARG A 224 -9.56 22.51 8.37
C ARG A 224 -8.38 21.77 7.75
N GLY A 225 -7.71 20.97 8.55
CA GLY A 225 -6.56 20.22 8.11
C GLY A 225 -6.37 18.96 8.92
N THR A 226 -5.48 18.10 8.43
CA THR A 226 -5.15 16.87 9.13
C THR A 226 -3.65 16.68 9.11
N PHE A 227 -3.04 16.50 10.28
CA PHE A 227 -1.66 16.03 10.38
C PHE A 227 -1.65 14.53 10.59
N LEU A 228 -0.82 13.87 9.79
CA LEU A 228 -0.60 12.43 9.83
C LEU A 228 0.85 12.20 10.25
N THR A 229 1.07 11.55 11.39
CA THR A 229 2.42 11.13 11.78
C THR A 229 2.84 9.97 10.89
N ILE A 230 3.86 10.17 10.09
CA ILE A 230 4.38 9.17 9.15
C ILE A 230 5.45 8.31 9.83
N ASN A 231 6.42 8.95 10.48
CA ASN A 231 7.46 8.28 11.26
C ASN A 231 7.66 9.02 12.59
N ALA A 232 8.47 8.43 13.48
CA ALA A 232 8.75 8.96 14.82
C ALA A 232 10.13 9.66 14.92
N HIS A 233 10.79 9.88 13.78
CA HIS A 233 12.15 10.42 13.72
C HIS A 233 12.18 11.87 13.29
#